data_cf1242948bd1282ce575fc69f1dc6e32
#
_entry.id   cf1242948bd1282ce575fc69f1dc6e32
#
_cell.length_a   1.000
_cell.length_b   1.000
_cell.length_c   1.000
_cell.angle_alpha   90.00
_cell.angle_beta   90.00
_cell.angle_gamma   90.00
#
_symmetry.space_group_name_H-M   'P 1'
#
loop_
_entity.id
_entity.type
_entity.pdbx_description
1 polymer ?
#
loop_
_entity_poly.entity_id
_entity_poly.type
_entity_poly.pdbx_seq_one_letter_code
_entity_poly.pdbx_strand_id
1 'polypeptide(L)' 'MTKGNEEQVQVRLALEGEMAVRFDRIKKRYGLENNTDVVRLLITMEYDRITSGRSL' A
#
# COMPACT_ATOMS: atom_id res chain seq x y z
N MET A 1 -12.57 14.42 17.04
CA MET A 1 -12.44 14.32 16.73
C MET A 1 -11.84 14.10 16.22
N THR A 2 -11.55 13.67 15.82
CA THR A 2 -11.12 13.40 15.22
C THR A 2 -10.52 13.67 14.61
N LYS A 3 -10.11 13.79 14.47
CA LYS A 3 -9.51 14.20 13.91
C LYS A 3 -8.73 13.70 12.94
N GLY A 4 -7.81 13.08 13.06
CA GLY A 4 -7.10 12.49 12.07
C GLY A 4 -7.89 11.91 11.01
N ASN A 5 -8.92 11.37 11.35
CA ASN A 5 -9.68 10.76 10.35
C ASN A 5 -10.35 11.76 9.50
N GLU A 6 -10.28 12.97 9.86
CA GLU A 6 -10.79 13.89 9.03
C GLU A 6 -9.92 14.19 7.91
N GLU A 7 -8.67 13.79 7.97
CA GLU A 7 -7.82 13.99 6.91
C GLU A 7 -7.98 12.92 5.94
N GLN A 8 -8.24 13.22 4.72
CA GLN A 8 -8.40 12.24 3.73
C GLN A 8 -7.30 12.41 2.72
N VAL A 9 -6.57 11.37 2.44
CA VAL A 9 -5.51 11.41 1.47
C VAL A 9 -5.96 10.62 0.27
N GLN A 10 -6.05 11.26 -0.87
CA GLN A 10 -6.40 10.59 -2.08
C GLN A 10 -5.17 10.40 -2.90
N VAL A 11 -4.98 9.20 -3.40
CA VAL A 11 -3.81 8.89 -4.18
C VAL A 11 -4.24 8.47 -5.56
N ARG A 12 -3.73 9.12 -6.57
CA ARG A 12 -3.97 8.76 -7.92
C ARG A 12 -2.67 8.47 -8.55
N LEU A 13 -2.55 7.31 -9.17
CA LEU A 13 -1.27 6.87 -9.62
C LEU A 13 -1.44 5.99 -10.82
N ALA A 14 -0.68 6.25 -11.84
CA ALA A 14 -0.67 5.39 -13.01
C ALA A 14 0.69 4.73 -13.06
N LEU A 15 0.69 3.41 -13.04
CA LEU A 15 1.93 2.67 -13.08
C LEU A 15 2.16 2.14 -14.47
N GLU A 16 3.39 2.20 -14.92
CA GLU A 16 3.71 1.73 -16.23
C GLU A 16 4.98 0.94 -16.19
N GLY A 17 5.19 0.16 -17.21
CA GLY A 17 6.43 -0.57 -17.35
C GLY A 17 6.67 -1.52 -16.21
N GLU A 18 7.88 -1.52 -15.73
CA GLU A 18 8.26 -2.46 -14.70
C GLU A 18 7.50 -2.29 -13.42
N MET A 19 7.16 -1.06 -13.08
CA MET A 19 6.39 -0.85 -11.86
C MET A 19 5.02 -1.50 -11.96
N ALA A 20 4.41 -1.46 -13.13
CA ALA A 20 3.13 -2.08 -13.30
C ALA A 20 3.25 -3.60 -13.16
N VAL A 21 4.33 -4.15 -13.67
CA VAL A 21 4.55 -5.59 -13.57
C VAL A 21 4.73 -5.99 -12.12
N ARG A 22 5.50 -5.21 -11.38
CA ARG A 22 5.72 -5.51 -9.98
C ARG A 22 4.45 -5.43 -9.18
N PHE A 23 3.65 -4.41 -9.47
CA PHE A 23 2.39 -4.25 -8.77
C PHE A 23 1.49 -5.45 -9.02
N ASP A 24 1.42 -5.90 -10.26
CA ASP A 24 0.58 -7.02 -10.60
C ASP A 24 1.07 -8.30 -9.93
N ARG A 25 2.37 -8.48 -9.84
CA ARG A 25 2.91 -9.63 -9.16
C ARG A 25 2.52 -9.66 -7.71
N ILE A 26 2.59 -8.52 -7.05
CA ILE A 26 2.22 -8.44 -5.65
C ILE A 26 0.74 -8.73 -5.51
N LYS A 27 -0.05 -8.17 -6.40
CA LYS A 27 -1.47 -8.37 -6.36
C LYS A 27 -1.82 -9.85 -6.43
N LYS A 28 -1.18 -10.56 -7.34
CA LYS A 28 -1.47 -11.97 -7.50
C LYS A 28 -0.91 -12.79 -6.37
N ARG A 29 0.22 -12.39 -5.85
CA ARG A 29 0.82 -13.12 -4.76
C ARG A 29 -0.11 -13.19 -3.56
N TYR A 30 -0.80 -12.09 -3.26
CA TYR A 30 -1.67 -12.06 -2.12
C TYR A 30 -3.14 -12.30 -2.46
N GLY A 31 -3.42 -12.61 -3.70
CA GLY A 31 -4.78 -12.95 -4.09
C GLY A 31 -5.76 -11.79 -4.00
N LEU A 32 -5.27 -10.59 -4.22
CA LEU A 32 -6.12 -9.43 -4.10
C LEU A 32 -6.76 -9.13 -5.44
N GLU A 33 -7.99 -8.66 -5.40
CA GLU A 33 -8.69 -8.40 -6.63
C GLU A 33 -8.76 -6.93 -6.95
N ASN A 34 -8.61 -6.07 -5.97
CA ASN A 34 -8.69 -4.65 -6.20
C ASN A 34 -7.35 -4.00 -6.05
N ASN A 35 -7.07 -3.04 -6.93
CA ASN A 35 -5.81 -2.32 -6.83
C ASN A 35 -5.73 -1.55 -5.53
N THR A 36 -6.84 -1.04 -5.07
CA THR A 36 -6.85 -0.31 -3.81
C THR A 36 -6.40 -1.19 -2.65
N ASP A 37 -6.80 -2.45 -2.67
CA ASP A 37 -6.42 -3.34 -1.60
C ASP A 37 -4.93 -3.60 -1.62
N VAL A 38 -4.32 -3.62 -2.79
CA VAL A 38 -2.89 -3.81 -2.88
C VAL A 38 -2.18 -2.63 -2.25
N VAL A 39 -2.65 -1.43 -2.54
CA VAL A 39 -2.03 -0.24 -1.98
C VAL A 39 -2.16 -0.24 -0.46
N ARG A 40 -3.32 -0.59 0.04
CA ARG A 40 -3.52 -0.63 1.47
C ARG A 40 -2.62 -1.65 2.15
N LEU A 41 -2.47 -2.80 1.50
CA LEU A 41 -1.61 -3.82 2.06
C LEU A 41 -0.17 -3.33 2.12
N LEU A 42 0.30 -2.70 1.05
CA LEU A 42 1.66 -2.22 1.01
C LEU A 42 1.91 -1.16 2.07
N ILE A 43 0.95 -0.28 2.26
CA ILE A 43 1.09 0.74 3.26
C ILE A 43 1.16 0.12 4.64
N THR A 44 0.31 -0.86 4.89
CA THR A 44 0.30 -1.53 6.17
C THR A 44 1.61 -2.24 6.44
N MET A 45 2.12 -2.95 5.45
CA MET A 45 3.35 -3.68 5.62
C MET A 45 4.52 -2.75 5.85
N GLU A 46 4.55 -1.66 5.12
CA GLU A 46 5.66 -0.75 5.28
C GLU A 46 5.60 -0.04 6.62
N TYR A 47 4.42 0.32 7.05
CA TYR A 47 4.27 0.98 8.33
C TYR A 47 4.69 0.05 9.46
N ASP A 48 4.30 -1.22 9.36
CA ASP A 48 4.71 -2.18 10.37
C ASP A 48 6.22 -2.33 10.40
N ARG A 49 6.83 -2.32 9.24
CA ARG A 49 8.26 -2.47 9.17
C ARG A 49 8.95 -1.28 9.83
N ILE A 50 8.44 -0.09 9.59
CA ILE A 50 9.03 1.09 10.17
C ILE A 50 8.88 1.10 11.67
N THR A 51 7.71 0.76 12.15
CA THR A 51 7.46 0.89 13.57
C THR A 51 8.03 -0.24 14.39
N SER A 52 8.15 -1.43 13.82
CA SER A 52 8.65 -2.49 14.65
C SER A 52 10.08 -2.82 14.34
N GLY A 53 10.53 -2.52 13.18
CA GLY A 53 11.86 -2.94 12.86
C GLY A 53 12.91 -2.04 13.35
N ARG A 54 12.57 -0.87 13.78
CA ARG A 54 13.57 0.02 14.15
C ARG A 54 14.33 -0.47 15.26
N SER A 55 13.82 -1.38 15.90
CA SER A 55 14.54 -1.78 17.04
C SER A 55 15.79 -2.46 16.67
N LEU A 56 15.96 -2.80 15.55
CA LEU A 56 17.09 -3.46 15.33
C LEU A 56 18.19 -2.84 15.11
#